data_bffc86095cae08985bb654d6f98e335b
#
_entry.id   bffc86095cae08985bb654d6f98e335b
#
_cell.length_a   1.000
_cell.length_b   1.000
_cell.length_c   1.000
_cell.angle_alpha   90.00
_cell.angle_beta   90.00
_cell.angle_gamma   90.00
#
_symmetry.space_group_name_H-M   'P 1'
#
loop_
_entity.id
_entity.type
_entity.pdbx_description
1 polymer ?
#
loop_
_entity_poly.entity_id
_entity_poly.type
_entity_poly.pdbx_seq_one_letter_code
_entity_poly.pdbx_strand_id
1 'polypeptide(L)'
;MKQKINLRYLALGLLVALSMMLTLGSCGSTASISGGLSDEAYVVLSANRTYINETVYVQIDAEESIPVKVVRDDKAARTGRRIVLKPGKHRIVVFDSAGKVLYNQHIFVSTRNAKTIVLP
;
A
#
# COMPACT_ATOMS: atom_id res chain seq x y z
N MET A 1 -6.14 31.63 -51.32
CA MET A 1 -7.18 30.74 -50.79
C MET A 1 -6.67 29.35 -50.45
N LYS A 2 -5.94 28.71 -51.34
CA LYS A 2 -5.38 27.37 -51.04
C LYS A 2 -4.40 27.35 -49.88
N GLN A 3 -3.63 28.40 -49.69
CA GLN A 3 -2.68 28.52 -48.59
C GLN A 3 -3.35 28.58 -47.23
N LYS A 4 -4.51 29.21 -47.11
CA LYS A 4 -5.26 29.27 -45.86
C LYS A 4 -5.78 27.90 -45.43
N ILE A 5 -6.16 27.05 -46.37
CA ILE A 5 -6.62 25.71 -46.09
C ILE A 5 -5.47 24.84 -45.55
N ASN A 6 -4.30 24.96 -46.16
CA ASN A 6 -3.10 24.21 -45.75
C ASN A 6 -2.66 24.57 -44.31
N LEU A 7 -2.74 25.85 -43.96
CA LEU A 7 -2.45 26.29 -42.58
C LEU A 7 -3.40 25.70 -41.55
N ARG A 8 -4.65 25.56 -41.90
CA ARG A 8 -5.63 24.91 -41.01
C ARG A 8 -5.31 23.44 -40.79
N TYR A 9 -4.92 22.72 -41.80
CA TYR A 9 -4.54 21.33 -41.67
C TYR A 9 -3.24 21.16 -40.89
N LEU A 10 -2.29 22.05 -41.05
CA LEU A 10 -1.07 22.05 -40.27
C LEU A 10 -1.34 22.32 -38.77
N ALA A 11 -2.22 23.24 -38.42
CA ALA A 11 -2.59 23.53 -37.05
C ALA A 11 -3.30 22.34 -36.41
N LEU A 12 -4.17 21.66 -37.14
CA LEU A 12 -4.85 20.44 -36.66
C LEU A 12 -3.86 19.29 -36.44
N GLY A 13 -2.90 19.11 -37.31
CA GLY A 13 -1.85 18.09 -37.15
C GLY A 13 -0.98 18.35 -35.96
N LEU A 14 -0.64 19.59 -35.67
CA LEU A 14 0.12 19.98 -34.48
C LEU A 14 -0.67 19.72 -33.17
N LEU A 15 -1.94 19.99 -33.13
CA LEU A 15 -2.79 19.73 -31.99
C LEU A 15 -2.90 18.23 -31.68
N VAL A 16 -3.03 17.40 -32.70
CA VAL A 16 -3.09 15.96 -32.54
C VAL A 16 -1.75 15.40 -32.03
N ALA A 17 -0.64 15.90 -32.56
CA ALA A 17 0.69 15.50 -32.08
C ALA A 17 0.93 15.87 -30.61
N LEU A 18 0.47 17.03 -30.18
CA LEU A 18 0.57 17.46 -28.78
C LEU A 18 -0.26 16.58 -27.83
N SER A 19 -1.46 16.22 -28.24
CA SER A 19 -2.29 15.36 -27.42
C SER A 19 -1.73 13.94 -27.29
N MET A 20 -1.05 13.43 -28.31
CA MET A 20 -0.37 12.15 -28.22
C MET A 20 0.81 12.17 -27.25
N MET A 21 1.55 13.24 -27.19
CA MET A 21 2.65 13.37 -26.23
C MET A 21 2.18 13.38 -24.79
N LEU A 22 1.06 14.00 -24.52
CA LEU A 22 0.45 14.02 -23.18
C LEU A 22 -0.02 12.64 -22.72
N THR A 23 -0.55 11.84 -23.64
CA THR A 23 -0.97 10.47 -23.33
C THR A 23 0.21 9.55 -23.05
N LEU A 24 1.32 9.72 -23.72
CA LEU A 24 2.54 8.96 -23.47
C LEU A 24 3.14 9.26 -22.09
N GLY A 25 3.03 10.51 -21.62
CA GLY A 25 3.48 10.87 -20.30
C GLY A 25 2.69 10.21 -19.18
N SER A 26 1.39 9.99 -19.36
CA SER A 26 0.58 9.27 -18.38
C SER A 26 0.84 7.77 -18.35
N CYS A 27 1.25 7.19 -19.46
CA CYS A 27 1.67 5.79 -19.52
C CYS A 27 2.96 5.52 -18.75
N GLY A 28 3.87 6.50 -18.64
CA GLY A 28 5.08 6.40 -17.85
C GLY A 28 4.82 6.17 -16.37
N SER A 29 3.71 6.68 -15.83
CA SER A 29 3.34 6.45 -14.43
C SER A 29 2.88 5.02 -14.17
N THR A 30 2.35 4.33 -15.16
CA THR A 30 1.94 2.93 -15.02
C THR A 30 3.14 1.97 -14.93
N ALA A 31 4.25 2.31 -15.56
CA ALA A 31 5.46 1.49 -15.46
C ALA A 31 6.00 1.41 -14.04
N SER A 32 5.82 2.44 -13.23
CA SER A 32 6.25 2.45 -11.83
C SER A 32 5.42 1.51 -10.95
N ILE A 33 4.20 1.19 -11.34
CA ILE A 33 3.32 0.29 -10.59
C ILE A 33 3.80 -1.16 -10.68
N SER A 34 4.35 -1.57 -11.81
CA SER A 34 4.86 -2.93 -11.98
C SER A 34 6.07 -3.22 -11.09
N GLY A 35 6.89 -2.22 -10.76
CA GLY A 35 7.96 -2.34 -9.78
C GLY A 35 7.45 -2.51 -8.36
N GLY A 36 6.28 -1.96 -8.02
CA GLY A 36 5.69 -2.03 -6.70
C GLY A 36 5.30 -3.44 -6.24
N LEU A 37 4.99 -4.33 -7.16
CA LEU A 37 4.59 -5.70 -6.83
C LEU A 37 5.72 -6.52 -6.20
N SER A 38 6.95 -6.26 -6.57
CA SER A 38 8.12 -6.94 -6.02
C SER A 38 8.65 -6.29 -4.74
N ASP A 39 8.24 -5.05 -4.46
CA ASP A 39 8.77 -4.24 -3.36
C ASP A 39 7.81 -4.15 -2.16
N GLU A 40 6.86 -5.04 -2.08
CA GLU A 40 5.92 -5.08 -0.96
C GLU A 40 6.51 -5.81 0.24
N ALA A 41 6.22 -5.28 1.41
CA ALA A 41 6.47 -5.92 2.68
C ALA A 41 5.15 -6.23 3.39
N TYR A 42 5.17 -7.08 4.39
CA TYR A 42 3.96 -7.53 5.08
C TYR A 42 4.13 -7.49 6.58
N VAL A 43 3.03 -7.21 7.26
CA VAL A 43 2.91 -7.36 8.72
C VAL A 43 1.74 -8.27 9.02
N VAL A 44 1.95 -9.22 9.94
CA VAL A 44 0.91 -10.14 10.41
C VAL A 44 0.79 -9.99 11.91
N LEU A 45 -0.44 -9.94 12.42
CA LEU A 45 -0.71 -9.91 13.85
C LEU A 45 -1.04 -11.30 14.35
N SER A 46 -0.41 -11.68 15.44
CA SER A 46 -0.68 -12.94 16.13
C SER A 46 -0.83 -12.70 17.64
N ALA A 47 -1.35 -13.66 18.34
CA ALA A 47 -1.45 -13.64 19.79
C ALA A 47 -1.32 -15.04 20.36
N ASN A 48 -0.89 -15.11 21.63
CA ASN A 48 -0.71 -16.37 22.34
C ASN A 48 -1.81 -16.65 23.36
N ARG A 49 -2.57 -15.64 23.79
CA ARG A 49 -3.53 -15.76 24.89
C ARG A 49 -4.81 -14.97 24.65
N THR A 50 -4.86 -13.75 25.17
CA THR A 50 -6.09 -12.97 25.34
C THR A 50 -6.70 -12.52 24.03
N TYR A 51 -5.88 -12.18 23.04
CA TYR A 51 -6.35 -11.56 21.81
C TYR A 51 -6.50 -12.53 20.65
N ILE A 52 -6.37 -13.83 20.89
CA ILE A 52 -6.62 -14.85 19.86
C ILE A 52 -8.08 -14.75 19.40
N ASN A 53 -8.28 -14.64 18.08
CA ASN A 53 -9.58 -14.47 17.43
C ASN A 53 -10.31 -13.16 17.74
N GLU A 54 -9.66 -12.23 18.43
CA GLU A 54 -10.20 -10.90 18.65
C GLU A 54 -9.91 -9.97 17.48
N THR A 55 -10.79 -9.00 17.28
CA THR A 55 -10.56 -7.93 16.29
C THR A 55 -9.86 -6.77 16.99
N VAL A 56 -8.73 -6.39 16.45
CA VAL A 56 -7.94 -5.23 16.88
C VAL A 56 -7.84 -4.22 15.74
N TYR A 57 -7.41 -3.01 16.07
CA TYR A 57 -7.27 -1.94 15.11
C TYR A 57 -5.81 -1.58 14.96
N VAL A 58 -5.32 -1.55 13.72
CA VAL A 58 -3.93 -1.26 13.41
C VAL A 58 -3.85 0.10 12.74
N GLN A 59 -3.03 0.98 13.29
CA GLN A 59 -2.72 2.27 12.72
C GLN A 59 -1.26 2.30 12.28
N ILE A 60 -1.03 2.62 11.02
CA ILE A 60 0.29 2.65 10.41
C ILE A 60 0.60 4.09 10.03
N ASP A 61 1.73 4.62 10.52
CA ASP A 61 2.21 5.97 10.23
C ASP A 61 1.16 7.07 10.45
N ALA A 62 0.37 6.94 11.50
CA ALA A 62 -0.72 7.87 11.85
C ALA A 62 -1.84 7.98 10.80
N GLU A 63 -1.94 7.03 9.91
CA GLU A 63 -3.03 6.91 8.96
C GLU A 63 -4.30 6.33 9.62
N GLU A 64 -5.34 6.14 8.83
CA GLU A 64 -6.59 5.56 9.30
C GLU A 64 -6.40 4.13 9.80
N SER A 65 -7.05 3.78 10.91
CA SER A 65 -6.93 2.45 11.50
C SER A 65 -7.66 1.39 10.68
N ILE A 66 -7.08 0.19 10.64
CA ILE A 66 -7.60 -0.95 9.90
C ILE A 66 -8.02 -2.04 10.89
N PRO A 67 -9.26 -2.55 10.82
CA PRO A 67 -9.67 -3.67 11.65
C PRO A 67 -9.00 -4.97 11.17
N VAL A 68 -8.41 -5.72 12.08
CA VAL A 68 -7.72 -6.97 11.78
C VAL A 68 -8.09 -8.01 12.82
N LYS A 69 -8.45 -9.19 12.36
CA LYS A 69 -8.67 -10.34 13.24
C LYS A 69 -7.33 -10.99 13.56
N VAL A 70 -7.04 -11.12 14.83
CA VAL A 70 -5.78 -11.70 15.31
C VAL A 70 -5.89 -13.22 15.29
N VAL A 71 -4.86 -13.86 14.78
CA VAL A 71 -4.78 -15.33 14.75
C VAL A 71 -3.82 -15.83 15.81
N ARG A 72 -3.91 -17.11 16.12
CA ARG A 72 -2.97 -17.78 17.01
C ARG A 72 -1.56 -17.75 16.42
N ASP A 73 -0.55 -17.61 17.24
CA ASP A 73 0.83 -17.43 16.78
C ASP A 73 1.34 -18.61 15.94
N ASP A 74 0.98 -19.84 16.29
CA ASP A 74 1.33 -21.03 15.53
C ASP A 74 0.66 -21.08 14.14
N LYS A 75 -0.40 -20.32 13.92
CA LYS A 75 -1.15 -20.26 12.65
C LYS A 75 -0.89 -19.00 11.85
N ALA A 76 -0.13 -18.06 12.39
CA ALA A 76 0.05 -16.73 11.78
C ALA A 76 0.61 -16.80 10.34
N ALA A 77 1.53 -17.70 10.09
CA ALA A 77 2.13 -17.86 8.77
C ALA A 77 1.16 -18.38 7.71
N ARG A 78 0.14 -19.14 8.11
CA ARG A 78 -0.82 -19.75 7.18
C ARG A 78 -2.12 -18.97 7.03
N THR A 79 -2.69 -18.51 8.12
CA THR A 79 -4.03 -17.93 8.16
C THR A 79 -4.06 -16.45 8.58
N GLY A 80 -2.94 -15.90 9.01
CA GLY A 80 -2.83 -14.50 9.40
C GLY A 80 -3.08 -13.57 8.22
N ARG A 81 -3.86 -12.52 8.46
CA ARG A 81 -4.06 -11.49 7.46
C ARG A 81 -2.77 -10.71 7.26
N ARG A 82 -2.33 -10.63 6.03
CA ARG A 82 -1.14 -9.85 5.67
C ARG A 82 -1.54 -8.40 5.41
N ILE A 83 -0.92 -7.51 6.18
CA ILE A 83 -1.07 -6.07 5.96
C ILE A 83 0.09 -5.63 5.07
N VAL A 84 -0.23 -5.12 3.88
CA VAL A 84 0.77 -4.72 2.90
C VAL A 84 1.31 -3.35 3.24
N LEU A 85 2.64 -3.23 3.31
CA LEU A 85 3.35 -1.98 3.57
C LEU A 85 4.43 -1.75 2.52
N LYS A 86 4.82 -0.51 2.37
CA LYS A 86 6.06 -0.20 1.64
C LYS A 86 7.26 -0.60 2.49
N PRO A 87 8.35 -1.12 1.90
CA PRO A 87 9.56 -1.40 2.65
C PRO A 87 10.10 -0.14 3.34
N GLY A 88 10.64 -0.30 4.51
CA GLY A 88 11.23 0.78 5.27
C GLY A 88 10.76 0.81 6.71
N LYS A 89 10.97 1.95 7.35
CA LYS A 89 10.62 2.17 8.76
C LYS A 89 9.19 2.69 8.86
N HIS A 90 8.38 2.03 9.69
CA HIS A 90 7.00 2.42 9.95
C HIS A 90 6.71 2.42 11.45
N ARG A 91 5.84 3.33 11.86
CA ARG A 91 5.29 3.31 13.21
C ARG A 91 3.99 2.52 13.20
N ILE A 92 3.94 1.48 14.00
CA ILE A 92 2.76 0.63 14.12
C ILE A 92 2.17 0.80 15.51
N VAL A 93 0.90 1.16 15.55
CA VAL A 93 0.11 1.22 16.78
C VAL A 93 -1.04 0.23 16.66
N VAL A 94 -1.18 -0.65 17.65
CA VAL A 94 -2.28 -1.61 17.70
C VAL A 94 -3.07 -1.35 18.96
N PHE A 95 -4.38 -1.24 18.84
CA PHE A 95 -5.26 -1.06 19.98
C PHE A 95 -6.49 -1.96 19.87
N ASP A 96 -7.07 -2.30 21.00
CA ASP A 96 -8.26 -3.13 21.07
C ASP A 96 -9.55 -2.32 20.81
N SER A 97 -10.69 -2.97 20.84
CA SER A 97 -11.99 -2.33 20.63
C SER A 97 -12.35 -1.31 21.70
N ALA A 98 -11.74 -1.39 22.87
CA ALA A 98 -11.90 -0.42 23.95
C ALA A 98 -10.93 0.77 23.84
N GLY A 99 -10.05 0.78 22.86
CA GLY A 99 -9.07 1.84 22.68
C GLY A 99 -7.77 1.65 23.46
N LYS A 100 -7.58 0.51 24.11
CA LYS A 100 -6.35 0.21 24.82
C LYS A 100 -5.21 -0.09 23.85
N VAL A 101 -4.08 0.60 24.00
CA VAL A 101 -2.90 0.38 23.17
C VAL A 101 -2.21 -0.92 23.58
N LEU A 102 -2.10 -1.84 22.65
CA LEU A 102 -1.46 -3.14 22.85
C LEU A 102 -0.03 -3.16 22.33
N TYR A 103 0.26 -2.35 21.34
CA TYR A 103 1.56 -2.28 20.69
C TYR A 103 1.75 -0.88 20.12
N ASN A 104 2.91 -0.30 20.33
CA ASN A 104 3.27 1.01 19.78
C ASN A 104 4.78 1.09 19.61
N GLN A 105 5.25 0.75 18.41
CA GLN A 105 6.69 0.76 18.12
C GLN A 105 6.94 1.14 16.67
N HIS A 106 8.16 1.63 16.43
CA HIS A 106 8.69 1.74 15.08
C HIS A 106 9.30 0.39 14.70
N ILE A 107 8.95 -0.09 13.53
CA ILE A 107 9.49 -1.33 12.97
C ILE A 107 10.11 -1.06 11.61
N PHE A 108 11.06 -1.89 11.24
CA PHE A 108 11.62 -1.91 9.90
C PHE A 108 11.14 -3.16 9.18
N VAL A 109 10.56 -2.98 8.01
CA VAL A 109 10.12 -4.10 7.15
C VAL A 109 10.88 -4.06 5.85
N SER A 110 11.39 -5.21 5.45
CA SER A 110 12.13 -5.35 4.20
C SER A 110 11.28 -5.97 3.12
N THR A 111 11.71 -5.73 1.88
CA THR A 111 11.05 -6.25 0.68
C THR A 111 10.85 -7.77 0.77
N ARG A 112 9.66 -8.23 0.44
CA ARG A 112 9.26 -9.64 0.41
C ARG A 112 9.30 -10.35 1.76
N ASN A 113 9.49 -9.64 2.83
CA ASN A 113 9.49 -10.22 4.18
C ASN A 113 8.19 -9.92 4.89
N ALA A 114 7.74 -10.89 5.67
CA ALA A 114 6.63 -10.71 6.58
C ALA A 114 7.17 -10.56 8.00
N LYS A 115 6.76 -9.53 8.70
CA LYS A 115 7.06 -9.35 10.12
C LYS A 115 5.84 -9.70 10.93
N THR A 116 5.99 -10.57 11.90
CA THR A 116 4.92 -10.96 12.81
C THR A 116 5.00 -10.14 14.10
N ILE A 117 3.89 -9.52 14.45
CA ILE A 117 3.73 -8.80 15.73
C ILE A 117 2.91 -9.70 16.64
N VAL A 118 3.49 -10.08 17.78
CA VAL A 118 2.83 -10.95 18.76
C VAL A 118 2.22 -10.10 19.85
N LEU A 119 0.90 -10.22 20.01
CA LEU A 119 0.14 -9.53 21.04
C LEU A 119 0.02 -10.41 22.30
N PRO A 120 -0.29 -9.80 23.45
CA PRO A 120 -0.49 -10.55 24.70
C PRO A 120 -1.56 -11.64 24.68
#